data_a4a1a7a2bd15b397ada32e4ce1721ac5
#
_entry.id   a4a1a7a2bd15b397ada32e4ce1721ac5
#
_cell.length_a   1.000
_cell.length_b   1.000
_cell.length_c   1.000
_cell.angle_alpha   90.00
_cell.angle_beta   90.00
_cell.angle_gamma   90.00
#
_symmetry.space_group_name_H-M   'P 1'
#
loop_
_entity.id
_entity.type
_entity.pdbx_description
1 polymer ?
#
loop_
_entity_poly.entity_id
_entity_poly.type
_entity_poly.pdbx_seq_one_letter_code
_entity_poly.pdbx_strand_id
1 'polypeptide(L)'
;NIVYIYMVLSEIIVEYNNVFYPQQNNSSVIKALLNDRIWEKKITNLFNHYIQEDWVVVDAGAYIGLHTLTLSKLAKEVISFEPQPLVYQCLKNTLEKQNIDNVKLYHLALSNKKSNTHIHTNNDGDASIEGIRDAKFNMKFPCITNKLDNIINKKVHLIKIDVEGHEWELIDGATKTIIKHRPIIILETFKRNNNIKKIKQFILSFNY
;
A
#
# COMPACT_ATOMS: atom_id res chain seq x y z
N ASN A 1 7.01 28.60 0.96
CA ASN A 1 7.40 27.31 1.58
C ASN A 1 6.94 26.11 0.74
N ILE A 2 5.71 26.11 0.18
CA ILE A 2 5.20 24.99 -0.63
C ILE A 2 6.00 24.83 -1.93
N VAL A 3 6.37 25.93 -2.60
CA VAL A 3 7.18 25.91 -3.84
C VAL A 3 8.56 25.33 -3.58
N TYR A 4 9.17 25.61 -2.43
CA TYR A 4 10.47 25.08 -2.05
C TYR A 4 10.43 23.57 -1.82
N ILE A 5 9.37 23.06 -1.20
CA ILE A 5 9.16 21.61 -1.01
C ILE A 5 8.98 20.87 -2.36
N TYR A 6 8.28 21.48 -3.33
CA TYR A 6 8.14 20.90 -4.66
C TYR A 6 9.46 20.82 -5.42
N MET A 7 10.32 21.83 -5.34
CA MET A 7 11.64 21.78 -5.96
C MET A 7 12.55 20.71 -5.33
N VAL A 8 12.53 20.57 -3.99
CA VAL A 8 13.30 19.51 -3.30
C VAL A 8 12.77 18.13 -3.67
N LEU A 9 11.45 17.93 -3.78
CA LEU A 9 10.87 16.66 -4.17
C LEU A 9 11.21 16.27 -5.62
N SER A 10 11.25 17.22 -6.55
CA SER A 10 11.60 16.97 -7.95
C SER A 10 13.05 16.53 -8.14
N GLU A 11 13.97 17.00 -7.30
CA GLU A 11 15.38 16.63 -7.38
C GLU A 11 15.70 15.22 -6.85
N ILE A 12 14.80 14.63 -6.04
CA ILE A 12 15.01 13.31 -5.42
C ILE A 12 14.11 12.21 -6.00
N ILE A 13 13.30 12.53 -6.99
CA ILE A 13 12.49 11.57 -7.75
C ILE A 13 13.18 11.32 -9.09
N VAL A 14 13.40 10.06 -9.40
CA VAL A 14 13.97 9.59 -10.68
C VAL A 14 13.00 8.65 -11.37
N GLU A 15 13.14 8.52 -12.69
CA GLU A 15 12.31 7.67 -13.54
C GLU A 15 13.13 6.54 -14.15
N TYR A 16 12.56 5.32 -14.16
CA TYR A 16 13.08 4.20 -14.91
C TYR A 16 11.91 3.39 -15.53
N ASN A 17 11.91 3.20 -16.84
CA ASN A 17 10.85 2.48 -17.56
C ASN A 17 9.42 2.99 -17.24
N ASN A 18 9.23 4.32 -17.21
CA ASN A 18 7.99 5.00 -16.82
C ASN A 18 7.51 4.73 -15.40
N VAL A 19 8.38 4.27 -14.50
CA VAL A 19 8.13 4.14 -13.07
C VAL A 19 9.00 5.14 -12.33
N PHE A 20 8.38 5.96 -11.48
CA PHE A 20 9.05 6.94 -10.66
C PHE A 20 9.37 6.35 -9.27
N TYR A 21 10.55 6.66 -8.73
CA TYR A 21 11.00 6.21 -7.43
C TYR A 21 11.93 7.24 -6.75
N PRO A 22 12.07 7.21 -5.41
CA PRO A 22 13.00 8.09 -4.71
C PRO A 22 14.46 7.77 -5.05
N GLN A 23 15.26 8.76 -5.45
CA GLN A 23 16.64 8.59 -5.90
C GLN A 23 17.55 7.91 -4.86
N GLN A 24 17.40 8.23 -3.58
CA GLN A 24 18.25 7.71 -2.50
C GLN A 24 17.78 6.37 -1.93
N ASN A 25 16.79 5.73 -2.56
CA ASN A 25 16.20 4.50 -2.06
C ASN A 25 16.93 3.27 -2.62
N ASN A 26 17.48 2.45 -1.74
CA ASN A 26 18.19 1.20 -2.04
C ASN A 26 17.39 -0.06 -1.70
N SER A 27 16.06 0.04 -1.57
CA SER A 27 15.20 -1.09 -1.24
C SER A 27 15.30 -2.23 -2.25
N SER A 28 14.87 -3.43 -1.82
CA SER A 28 14.78 -4.60 -2.68
C SER A 28 13.82 -4.38 -3.85
N VAL A 29 12.76 -3.58 -3.64
CA VAL A 29 11.78 -3.16 -4.66
C VAL A 29 12.47 -2.38 -5.79
N ILE A 30 13.25 -1.36 -5.44
CA ILE A 30 13.99 -0.55 -6.43
C ILE A 30 15.03 -1.40 -7.17
N LYS A 31 15.73 -2.27 -6.46
CA LYS A 31 16.68 -3.21 -7.10
C LYS A 31 15.98 -4.17 -8.08
N ALA A 32 14.76 -4.62 -7.77
CA ALA A 32 13.98 -5.42 -8.70
C ALA A 32 13.56 -4.62 -9.93
N LEU A 33 13.07 -3.38 -9.75
CA LEU A 33 12.72 -2.46 -10.83
C LEU A 33 13.90 -2.23 -11.77
N LEU A 34 15.06 -1.83 -11.24
CA LEU A 34 16.27 -1.50 -12.03
C LEU A 34 16.89 -2.71 -12.75
N ASN A 35 16.54 -3.93 -12.37
CA ASN A 35 16.98 -5.17 -13.03
C ASN A 35 15.87 -5.81 -13.87
N ASP A 36 14.77 -5.09 -14.18
CA ASP A 36 13.61 -5.57 -14.93
C ASP A 36 13.04 -6.90 -14.41
N ARG A 37 13.10 -7.09 -13.09
CA ARG A 37 12.59 -8.29 -12.43
C ARG A 37 11.15 -8.08 -11.98
N ILE A 38 10.33 -9.10 -12.13
CA ILE A 38 8.99 -9.12 -11.53
C ILE A 38 9.15 -9.11 -10.01
N TRP A 39 8.65 -8.04 -9.39
CA TRP A 39 8.62 -7.93 -7.94
C TRP A 39 7.68 -8.99 -7.35
N GLU A 40 8.13 -9.69 -6.33
CA GLU A 40 7.37 -10.73 -5.63
C GLU A 40 6.57 -11.64 -6.57
N LYS A 41 7.26 -12.32 -7.48
CA LYS A 41 6.65 -13.19 -8.51
C LYS A 41 5.57 -14.14 -7.96
N LYS A 42 5.70 -14.61 -6.71
CA LYS A 42 4.69 -15.48 -6.08
C LYS A 42 3.38 -14.74 -5.85
N ILE A 43 3.44 -13.50 -5.36
CA ILE A 43 2.26 -12.64 -5.14
C ILE A 43 1.64 -12.26 -6.48
N THR A 44 2.46 -11.86 -7.45
CA THR A 44 2.00 -11.58 -8.83
C THR A 44 1.29 -12.79 -9.44
N ASN A 45 1.78 -14.01 -9.23
CA ASN A 45 1.11 -15.23 -9.70
C ASN A 45 -0.26 -15.44 -9.01
N LEU A 46 -0.40 -15.11 -7.71
CA LEU A 46 -1.71 -15.16 -7.04
C LEU A 46 -2.68 -14.14 -7.65
N PHE A 47 -2.22 -12.92 -7.96
CA PHE A 47 -3.06 -11.94 -8.65
C PHE A 47 -3.56 -12.48 -9.99
N ASN A 48 -2.67 -12.98 -10.84
CA ASN A 48 -3.04 -13.56 -12.14
C ASN A 48 -3.97 -14.77 -12.04
N HIS A 49 -3.92 -15.52 -10.93
CA HIS A 49 -4.75 -16.70 -10.74
C HIS A 49 -6.16 -16.36 -10.27
N TYR A 50 -6.31 -15.36 -9.38
CA TYR A 50 -7.59 -15.10 -8.74
C TYR A 50 -8.36 -13.93 -9.31
N ILE A 51 -7.67 -12.84 -9.75
CA ILE A 51 -8.36 -11.61 -10.13
C ILE A 51 -9.12 -11.79 -11.45
N GLN A 52 -10.34 -11.29 -11.47
CA GLN A 52 -11.20 -11.22 -12.66
C GLN A 52 -11.33 -9.77 -13.13
N GLU A 53 -11.56 -9.57 -14.42
CA GLU A 53 -11.56 -8.24 -15.07
C GLU A 53 -12.64 -7.28 -14.53
N ASP A 54 -13.74 -7.80 -13.94
CA ASP A 54 -14.80 -7.00 -13.33
C ASP A 54 -14.58 -6.67 -11.84
N TRP A 55 -13.46 -7.10 -11.26
CA TRP A 55 -13.19 -6.96 -9.83
C TRP A 55 -12.76 -5.55 -9.43
N VAL A 56 -13.15 -5.18 -8.19
CA VAL A 56 -12.58 -4.06 -7.45
C VAL A 56 -11.60 -4.61 -6.43
N VAL A 57 -10.37 -4.11 -6.46
CA VAL A 57 -9.26 -4.58 -5.64
C VAL A 57 -8.73 -3.44 -4.78
N VAL A 58 -8.35 -3.74 -3.54
CA VAL A 58 -7.68 -2.82 -2.63
C VAL A 58 -6.20 -3.19 -2.52
N ASP A 59 -5.31 -2.19 -2.68
CA ASP A 59 -3.87 -2.29 -2.46
C ASP A 59 -3.48 -1.38 -1.29
N ALA A 60 -3.34 -1.96 -0.11
CA ALA A 60 -2.96 -1.25 1.11
C ALA A 60 -1.45 -1.35 1.33
N GLY A 61 -0.76 -0.21 1.35
CA GLY A 61 0.69 -0.13 1.30
C GLY A 61 1.19 -0.30 -0.13
N ALA A 62 0.80 0.65 -1.00
CA ALA A 62 1.08 0.56 -2.44
C ALA A 62 2.55 0.84 -2.80
N TYR A 63 3.28 1.55 -1.92
CA TYR A 63 4.65 1.97 -2.15
C TYR A 63 4.81 2.69 -3.50
N ILE A 64 5.88 2.41 -4.29
CA ILE A 64 6.07 3.00 -5.64
C ILE A 64 5.14 2.38 -6.70
N GLY A 65 4.28 1.43 -6.33
CA GLY A 65 3.19 0.93 -7.15
C GLY A 65 3.47 -0.27 -8.03
N LEU A 66 4.53 -1.06 -7.83
CA LEU A 66 4.78 -2.23 -8.70
C LEU A 66 3.62 -3.24 -8.66
N HIS A 67 3.01 -3.47 -7.49
CA HIS A 67 1.80 -4.27 -7.39
C HIS A 67 0.57 -3.54 -7.93
N THR A 68 0.40 -2.25 -7.61
CA THR A 68 -0.69 -1.43 -8.16
C THR A 68 -0.73 -1.49 -9.69
N LEU A 69 0.45 -1.38 -10.36
CA LEU A 69 0.56 -1.48 -11.82
C LEU A 69 0.17 -2.86 -12.36
N THR A 70 0.48 -3.92 -11.62
CA THR A 70 0.04 -5.27 -11.98
C THR A 70 -1.46 -5.41 -11.81
N LEU A 71 -2.00 -4.96 -10.68
CA LEU A 71 -3.43 -5.02 -10.36
C LEU A 71 -4.27 -4.21 -11.34
N SER A 72 -3.77 -3.04 -11.79
CA SER A 72 -4.49 -2.18 -12.75
C SER A 72 -4.71 -2.84 -14.12
N LYS A 73 -3.84 -3.78 -14.49
CA LYS A 73 -3.96 -4.55 -15.74
C LYS A 73 -4.95 -5.72 -15.64
N LEU A 74 -5.26 -6.15 -14.42
CA LEU A 74 -6.05 -7.36 -14.16
C LEU A 74 -7.48 -7.05 -13.68
N ALA A 75 -7.68 -5.92 -12.99
CA ALA A 75 -8.92 -5.58 -12.32
C ALA A 75 -9.63 -4.41 -13.02
N LYS A 76 -10.94 -4.35 -12.85
CA LYS A 76 -11.76 -3.20 -13.28
C LYS A 76 -11.36 -1.91 -12.60
N GLU A 77 -11.07 -1.96 -11.30
CA GLU A 77 -10.71 -0.80 -10.48
C GLU A 77 -9.76 -1.23 -9.36
N VAL A 78 -8.73 -0.43 -9.14
CA VAL A 78 -7.80 -0.57 -8.01
C VAL A 78 -7.95 0.63 -7.09
N ILE A 79 -8.03 0.38 -5.79
CA ILE A 79 -8.08 1.42 -4.77
C ILE A 79 -6.82 1.29 -3.92
N SER A 80 -5.85 2.18 -4.15
CA SER A 80 -4.52 2.11 -3.58
C SER A 80 -4.32 3.15 -2.48
N PHE A 81 -3.61 2.76 -1.43
CA PHE A 81 -3.33 3.58 -0.27
C PHE A 81 -1.82 3.61 0.00
N GLU A 82 -1.24 4.82 0.03
CA GLU A 82 0.17 5.04 0.33
C GLU A 82 0.32 6.28 1.22
N PRO A 83 0.78 6.13 2.47
CA PRO A 83 0.87 7.24 3.40
C PRO A 83 2.16 8.07 3.30
N GLN A 84 3.26 7.55 2.73
CA GLN A 84 4.51 8.29 2.62
C GLN A 84 4.43 9.36 1.53
N PRO A 85 4.66 10.66 1.82
CA PRO A 85 4.45 11.72 0.84
C PRO A 85 5.27 11.57 -0.44
N LEU A 86 6.56 11.23 -0.31
CA LEU A 86 7.46 11.10 -1.45
C LEU A 86 7.10 9.90 -2.32
N VAL A 87 6.84 8.77 -1.69
CA VAL A 87 6.47 7.51 -2.37
C VAL A 87 5.11 7.63 -3.03
N TYR A 88 4.14 8.24 -2.35
CA TYR A 88 2.85 8.60 -2.93
C TYR A 88 3.01 9.44 -4.21
N GLN A 89 3.88 10.46 -4.18
CA GLN A 89 4.12 11.31 -5.35
C GLN A 89 4.77 10.51 -6.50
N CYS A 90 5.69 9.59 -6.19
CA CYS A 90 6.28 8.69 -7.18
C CYS A 90 5.20 7.84 -7.86
N LEU A 91 4.34 7.19 -7.08
CA LEU A 91 3.25 6.38 -7.63
C LEU A 91 2.27 7.23 -8.44
N LYS A 92 1.90 8.41 -7.96
CA LYS A 92 1.04 9.34 -8.69
C LYS A 92 1.63 9.69 -10.06
N ASN A 93 2.91 10.10 -10.10
CA ASN A 93 3.60 10.42 -11.35
C ASN A 93 3.65 9.21 -12.30
N THR A 94 3.85 8.01 -11.75
CA THR A 94 3.85 6.76 -12.53
C THR A 94 2.50 6.51 -13.20
N LEU A 95 1.41 6.65 -12.45
CA LEU A 95 0.05 6.46 -12.97
C LEU A 95 -0.28 7.48 -14.07
N GLU A 96 0.06 8.74 -13.85
CA GLU A 96 -0.12 9.82 -14.82
C GLU A 96 0.71 9.57 -16.10
N LYS A 97 1.99 9.22 -15.96
CA LYS A 97 2.90 8.94 -17.08
C LYS A 97 2.44 7.78 -17.96
N GLN A 98 1.87 6.74 -17.33
CA GLN A 98 1.40 5.54 -18.04
C GLN A 98 -0.08 5.65 -18.45
N ASN A 99 -0.76 6.79 -18.23
CA ASN A 99 -2.17 7.03 -18.52
C ASN A 99 -3.08 5.95 -17.90
N ILE A 100 -2.81 5.57 -16.63
CA ILE A 100 -3.61 4.58 -15.90
C ILE A 100 -4.76 5.30 -15.20
N ASP A 101 -5.98 5.06 -15.64
CA ASP A 101 -7.20 5.75 -15.20
C ASP A 101 -8.11 4.92 -14.27
N ASN A 102 -7.85 3.62 -14.16
CA ASN A 102 -8.63 2.71 -13.30
C ASN A 102 -8.07 2.57 -11.87
N VAL A 103 -7.09 3.39 -11.47
CA VAL A 103 -6.52 3.41 -10.11
C VAL A 103 -6.96 4.66 -9.36
N LYS A 104 -7.59 4.46 -8.20
CA LYS A 104 -7.86 5.53 -7.22
C LYS A 104 -6.80 5.52 -6.15
N LEU A 105 -5.93 6.51 -6.13
CA LEU A 105 -4.82 6.62 -5.20
C LEU A 105 -5.15 7.58 -4.04
N TYR A 106 -5.01 7.10 -2.81
CA TYR A 106 -5.24 7.84 -1.58
C TYR A 106 -3.95 8.06 -0.79
N HIS A 107 -3.67 9.33 -0.44
CA HIS A 107 -2.55 9.71 0.42
C HIS A 107 -2.94 9.60 1.90
N LEU A 108 -3.06 8.39 2.41
CA LEU A 108 -3.37 8.11 3.81
C LEU A 108 -2.99 6.66 4.17
N ALA A 109 -2.90 6.37 5.47
CA ALA A 109 -2.77 5.02 5.97
C ALA A 109 -4.14 4.46 6.39
N LEU A 110 -4.40 3.20 6.07
CA LEU A 110 -5.57 2.48 6.58
C LEU A 110 -5.33 2.05 8.03
N SER A 111 -6.35 2.24 8.88
CA SER A 111 -6.27 1.97 10.32
C SER A 111 -7.68 1.72 10.89
N ASN A 112 -7.78 1.47 12.19
CA ASN A 112 -9.05 1.27 12.89
C ASN A 112 -9.74 2.57 13.33
N LYS A 113 -9.16 3.73 13.05
CA LYS A 113 -9.75 5.05 13.37
C LYS A 113 -9.27 6.12 12.38
N LYS A 114 -10.09 7.17 12.23
CA LYS A 114 -9.65 8.42 11.58
C LYS A 114 -8.85 9.24 12.58
N SER A 115 -7.61 9.61 12.24
CA SER A 115 -6.73 10.35 13.14
C SER A 115 -5.63 11.06 12.33
N ASN A 116 -5.08 12.12 12.89
CA ASN A 116 -3.81 12.67 12.48
C ASN A 116 -2.70 12.01 13.32
N THR A 117 -1.67 11.53 12.68
CA THR A 117 -0.53 10.86 13.28
C THR A 117 0.73 11.17 12.47
N HIS A 118 1.78 10.40 12.67
CA HIS A 118 2.98 10.47 11.86
C HIS A 118 3.34 9.09 11.31
N ILE A 119 3.96 9.09 10.14
CA ILE A 119 4.67 7.95 9.60
C ILE A 119 6.16 8.16 9.80
N HIS A 120 6.84 7.14 10.26
CA HIS A 120 8.28 7.09 10.41
C HIS A 120 8.86 6.22 9.33
N THR A 121 9.89 6.67 8.66
CA THR A 121 10.52 5.96 7.55
C THR A 121 12.03 6.18 7.54
N ASN A 122 12.75 5.34 6.83
CA ASN A 122 14.14 5.49 6.46
C ASN A 122 14.30 5.42 4.94
N ASN A 123 15.52 5.65 4.47
CA ASN A 123 15.83 5.70 3.03
C ASN A 123 15.67 4.35 2.31
N ASP A 124 15.44 3.25 3.04
CA ASP A 124 15.33 1.89 2.48
C ASP A 124 13.91 1.51 2.08
N GLY A 125 12.94 2.41 2.26
CA GLY A 125 11.52 2.17 1.94
C GLY A 125 10.71 1.62 3.09
N ASP A 126 11.33 1.14 4.17
CA ASP A 126 10.63 0.74 5.38
C ASP A 126 9.91 1.93 6.00
N ALA A 127 8.65 1.73 6.33
CA ALA A 127 7.84 2.75 6.99
C ALA A 127 6.98 2.14 8.08
N SER A 128 6.71 2.89 9.14
CA SER A 128 5.82 2.46 10.21
C SER A 128 5.05 3.62 10.78
N ILE A 129 3.81 3.40 11.17
CA ILE A 129 3.03 4.38 11.92
C ILE A 129 3.59 4.50 13.33
N GLU A 130 3.59 5.74 13.86
CA GLU A 130 4.11 6.07 15.18
C GLU A 130 3.61 5.11 16.27
N GLY A 131 4.55 4.56 17.06
CA GLY A 131 4.26 3.65 18.19
C GLY A 131 4.18 2.16 17.81
N ILE A 132 4.45 1.74 16.57
CA ILE A 132 4.31 0.33 16.17
C ILE A 132 5.64 -0.42 16.11
N ARG A 133 6.72 0.23 15.72
CA ARG A 133 8.06 -0.35 15.62
C ARG A 133 9.09 0.45 16.40
N ASP A 134 9.96 -0.24 17.14
CA ASP A 134 11.16 0.33 17.81
C ASP A 134 12.32 0.55 16.80
N ALA A 135 12.06 0.60 15.52
CA ALA A 135 13.07 0.84 14.50
C ALA A 135 13.57 2.28 14.58
N LYS A 136 14.88 2.47 14.42
CA LYS A 136 15.47 3.79 14.28
C LYS A 136 15.16 4.34 12.90
N PHE A 137 14.11 5.15 12.81
CA PHE A 137 13.75 5.85 11.60
C PHE A 137 14.42 7.24 11.58
N ASN A 138 14.87 7.66 10.38
CA ASN A 138 15.56 8.93 10.20
C ASN A 138 14.62 10.08 9.82
N MET A 139 13.42 9.76 9.35
CA MET A 139 12.46 10.73 8.85
C MET A 139 11.09 10.52 9.48
N LYS A 140 10.37 11.63 9.68
CA LYS A 140 9.03 11.65 10.25
C LYS A 140 8.15 12.59 9.43
N PHE A 141 7.00 12.11 8.95
CA PHE A 141 6.06 12.88 8.16
C PHE A 141 4.66 12.84 8.77
N PRO A 142 3.89 13.95 8.68
CA PRO A 142 2.47 13.93 9.03
C PRO A 142 1.74 12.88 8.19
N CYS A 143 0.83 12.15 8.82
CA CYS A 143 0.03 11.12 8.20
C CYS A 143 -1.41 11.19 8.69
N ILE A 144 -2.36 11.01 7.76
CA ILE A 144 -3.77 10.82 8.09
C ILE A 144 -4.06 9.34 8.07
N THR A 145 -4.72 8.85 9.13
CA THR A 145 -5.29 7.50 9.13
C THR A 145 -6.80 7.54 8.89
N ASN A 146 -7.36 6.48 8.31
CA ASN A 146 -8.81 6.29 8.21
C ASN A 146 -9.15 4.80 8.15
N LYS A 147 -10.42 4.47 8.42
CA LYS A 147 -10.96 3.11 8.24
C LYS A 147 -11.24 2.85 6.76
N LEU A 148 -10.96 1.64 6.31
CA LEU A 148 -11.41 1.19 4.99
C LEU A 148 -12.94 1.27 4.88
N ASP A 149 -13.64 0.88 5.95
CA ASP A 149 -15.11 0.92 6.04
C ASP A 149 -15.73 2.30 5.83
N ASN A 150 -14.97 3.38 6.05
CA ASN A 150 -15.43 4.75 5.80
C ASN A 150 -15.23 5.23 4.35
N ILE A 151 -14.37 4.54 3.62
CA ILE A 151 -13.94 4.95 2.26
C ILE A 151 -14.65 4.11 1.21
N ILE A 152 -14.81 2.81 1.48
CA ILE A 152 -15.40 1.87 0.55
C ILE A 152 -16.93 1.87 0.65
N ASN A 153 -17.59 2.14 -0.48
CA ASN A 153 -19.06 2.09 -0.62
C ASN A 153 -19.53 1.09 -1.69
N LYS A 154 -18.62 0.28 -2.22
CA LYS A 154 -18.86 -0.73 -3.28
C LYS A 154 -18.30 -2.09 -2.87
N LYS A 155 -18.68 -3.14 -3.61
CA LYS A 155 -18.13 -4.48 -3.39
C LYS A 155 -16.63 -4.49 -3.65
N VAL A 156 -15.86 -5.07 -2.72
CA VAL A 156 -14.42 -5.36 -2.85
C VAL A 156 -14.27 -6.87 -2.97
N HIS A 157 -13.42 -7.31 -3.88
CA HIS A 157 -13.22 -8.72 -4.19
C HIS A 157 -11.88 -9.26 -3.68
N LEU A 158 -10.87 -8.38 -3.59
CA LEU A 158 -9.55 -8.72 -3.06
C LEU A 158 -8.96 -7.53 -2.30
N ILE A 159 -8.28 -7.81 -1.19
CA ILE A 159 -7.50 -6.85 -0.42
C ILE A 159 -6.07 -7.39 -0.28
N LYS A 160 -5.09 -6.71 -0.87
CA LYS A 160 -3.67 -6.90 -0.56
C LYS A 160 -3.33 -5.99 0.61
N ILE A 161 -2.65 -6.55 1.61
CA ILE A 161 -2.23 -5.84 2.84
C ILE A 161 -0.73 -6.04 3.03
N ASP A 162 0.00 -4.93 2.99
CA ASP A 162 1.42 -4.86 3.22
C ASP A 162 1.73 -3.48 3.83
N VAL A 163 1.57 -3.38 5.14
CA VAL A 163 1.54 -2.11 5.89
C VAL A 163 2.51 -2.08 7.07
N GLU A 164 3.54 -2.91 6.97
CA GLU A 164 4.73 -2.85 7.80
C GLU A 164 4.46 -2.83 9.33
N GLY A 165 3.57 -3.74 9.76
CA GLY A 165 3.25 -3.97 11.18
C GLY A 165 1.91 -3.39 11.64
N HIS A 166 1.15 -2.71 10.77
CA HIS A 166 -0.16 -2.11 11.07
C HIS A 166 -1.35 -2.95 10.57
N GLU A 167 -1.12 -4.23 10.30
CA GLU A 167 -2.08 -5.13 9.65
C GLU A 167 -3.33 -5.33 10.50
N TRP A 168 -3.17 -5.45 11.84
CA TRP A 168 -4.31 -5.65 12.72
C TRP A 168 -5.26 -4.44 12.72
N GLU A 169 -4.71 -3.24 12.86
CA GLU A 169 -5.48 -1.99 12.90
C GLU A 169 -6.22 -1.77 11.58
N LEU A 170 -5.59 -2.13 10.45
CA LEU A 170 -6.24 -2.09 9.15
C LEU A 170 -7.42 -3.06 9.10
N ILE A 171 -7.23 -4.32 9.47
CA ILE A 171 -8.27 -5.36 9.46
C ILE A 171 -9.43 -4.99 10.39
N ASP A 172 -9.14 -4.47 11.58
CA ASP A 172 -10.14 -3.95 12.51
C ASP A 172 -10.96 -2.79 11.87
N GLY A 173 -10.28 -1.89 11.15
CA GLY A 173 -10.92 -0.80 10.40
C GLY A 173 -11.61 -1.19 9.10
N ALA A 174 -11.46 -2.44 8.66
CA ALA A 174 -12.07 -3.02 7.47
C ALA A 174 -13.16 -4.05 7.79
N THR A 175 -13.51 -4.21 9.06
CA THR A 175 -14.38 -5.28 9.56
C THR A 175 -15.70 -5.38 8.81
N LYS A 176 -16.40 -4.26 8.58
CA LYS A 176 -17.69 -4.25 7.85
C LYS A 176 -17.51 -4.66 6.40
N THR A 177 -16.47 -4.16 5.75
CA THR A 177 -16.10 -4.51 4.36
C THR A 177 -15.79 -6.01 4.25
N ILE A 178 -14.99 -6.55 5.17
CA ILE A 178 -14.61 -7.96 5.20
C ILE A 178 -15.84 -8.86 5.39
N ILE A 179 -16.66 -8.59 6.40
CA ILE A 179 -17.86 -9.40 6.69
C ILE A 179 -18.86 -9.37 5.53
N LYS A 180 -19.12 -8.17 4.99
CA LYS A 180 -20.14 -7.97 3.96
C LYS A 180 -19.72 -8.49 2.59
N HIS A 181 -18.46 -8.27 2.20
CA HIS A 181 -18.01 -8.54 0.84
C HIS A 181 -17.24 -9.85 0.72
N ARG A 182 -16.68 -10.38 1.82
CA ARG A 182 -15.85 -11.61 1.88
C ARG A 182 -14.76 -11.61 0.82
N PRO A 183 -13.89 -10.57 0.78
CA PRO A 183 -12.85 -10.48 -0.23
C PRO A 183 -11.75 -11.51 0.00
N ILE A 184 -11.07 -11.95 -1.03
CA ILE A 184 -9.77 -12.63 -0.86
C ILE A 184 -8.82 -11.67 -0.15
N ILE A 185 -8.13 -12.12 0.90
CA ILE A 185 -7.15 -11.33 1.64
C ILE A 185 -5.76 -11.93 1.39
N ILE A 186 -4.89 -11.14 0.79
CA ILE A 186 -3.45 -11.43 0.65
C ILE A 186 -2.72 -10.55 1.65
N LEU A 187 -2.13 -11.19 2.65
CA LEU A 187 -1.51 -10.52 3.78
C LEU A 187 -0.01 -10.81 3.81
N GLU A 188 0.81 -9.77 3.71
CA GLU A 188 2.21 -9.82 4.08
C GLU A 188 2.37 -9.47 5.55
N THR A 189 3.14 -10.25 6.28
CA THR A 189 3.39 -10.01 7.70
C THR A 189 4.70 -10.64 8.16
N PHE A 190 5.35 -10.01 9.12
CA PHE A 190 6.58 -10.54 9.69
C PHE A 190 6.31 -11.75 10.59
N LYS A 191 7.18 -12.77 10.52
CA LYS A 191 7.08 -13.98 11.35
C LYS A 191 7.01 -13.71 12.87
N ARG A 192 7.52 -12.57 13.34
CA ARG A 192 7.50 -12.14 14.74
C ARG A 192 6.31 -11.24 15.10
N ASN A 193 5.37 -11.01 14.17
CA ASN A 193 4.21 -10.17 14.46
C ASN A 193 3.21 -10.95 15.33
N ASN A 194 3.05 -10.52 16.59
CA ASN A 194 2.12 -11.12 17.54
C ASN A 194 0.64 -11.02 17.07
N ASN A 195 0.34 -10.12 16.13
CA ASN A 195 -1.00 -9.91 15.62
C ASN A 195 -1.45 -11.00 14.63
N ILE A 196 -0.55 -11.80 14.05
CA ILE A 196 -0.93 -12.84 13.07
C ILE A 196 -1.93 -13.86 13.65
N LYS A 197 -1.76 -14.26 14.91
CA LYS A 197 -2.71 -15.15 15.60
C LYS A 197 -4.07 -14.50 15.76
N LYS A 198 -4.07 -13.22 16.16
CA LYS A 198 -5.27 -12.41 16.34
C LYS A 198 -6.02 -12.22 15.03
N ILE A 199 -5.31 -11.90 13.95
CA ILE A 199 -5.87 -11.77 12.60
C ILE A 199 -6.48 -13.10 12.15
N LYS A 200 -5.76 -14.22 12.31
CA LYS A 200 -6.26 -15.55 11.98
C LYS A 200 -7.56 -15.88 12.73
N GLN A 201 -7.57 -15.70 14.05
CA GLN A 201 -8.76 -15.97 14.87
C GLN A 201 -9.94 -15.10 14.45
N PHE A 202 -9.70 -13.83 14.17
CA PHE A 202 -10.72 -12.90 13.69
C PHE A 202 -11.31 -13.37 12.35
N ILE A 203 -10.48 -13.66 11.36
CA ILE A 203 -10.94 -14.10 10.05
C ILE A 203 -11.72 -15.42 10.16
N LEU A 204 -11.22 -16.40 10.90
CA LEU A 204 -11.88 -17.69 11.09
C LEU A 204 -13.21 -17.57 11.86
N SER A 205 -13.38 -16.56 12.74
CA SER A 205 -14.64 -16.36 13.47
C SER A 205 -15.85 -16.06 12.58
N PHE A 206 -15.61 -15.66 11.32
CA PHE A 206 -16.67 -15.40 10.32
C PHE A 206 -16.85 -16.56 9.31
N ASN A 207 -16.37 -17.75 9.60
CA ASN A 207 -16.39 -18.91 8.66
C ASN A 207 -15.78 -18.55 7.30
N TYR A 208 -14.61 -17.93 7.33
CA TYR A 208 -13.89 -17.42 6.16
C TYR A 208 -13.04 -18.52 5.53
#